data_59a1e2588326dd126785cd28a848c9a2
#
_entry.id   59a1e2588326dd126785cd28a848c9a2
#
_cell.length_a   1.000
_cell.length_b   1.000
_cell.length_c   1.000
_cell.angle_alpha   90.00
_cell.angle_beta   90.00
_cell.angle_gamma   90.00
#
_symmetry.space_group_name_H-M   'P 1'
#
loop_
_entity.id
_entity.type
_entity.pdbx_description
1 polymer ?
#
loop_
_entity_poly.entity_id
_entity_poly.type
_entity_poly.pdbx_seq_one_letter_code
_entity_poly.pdbx_strand_id
1 'polypeptide(L)'
;NDENGTIIDTKFGIGAMLLGTMLAALIAISVGVPVAVLSALYLTFYANGRLKTFLISVIDLMAAFPSLLFGFWGFFVFMSSAEYWAKLINKYLGFIPLFDVPTPIFERSPFIAGLVLAIMIIPIVTSISREIFDQTPLDRVQAAYALGATKLAMIKAVVIPYGRGGIVGGAMLGLGRAMGETVAVYTVLNIVYQVNWQILFGAGGNIASLILLKFGEAGPYEVDALMAA
;
A
#
# COMPACT_ATOMS: atom_id res chain seq x y z
N ASN A 1 28.68 22.52 6.78
CA ASN A 1 29.64 23.57 7.16
C ASN A 1 31.04 23.03 6.91
N ASP A 2 31.88 23.83 6.27
CA ASP A 2 33.33 23.59 6.24
C ASP A 2 33.99 23.93 7.60
N GLU A 3 35.26 23.66 7.75
CA GLU A 3 36.02 23.97 8.97
C GLU A 3 35.98 25.46 9.35
N ASN A 4 35.56 26.36 8.43
CA ASN A 4 35.43 27.79 8.62
C ASN A 4 33.99 28.26 8.91
N GLY A 5 33.02 27.33 9.06
CA GLY A 5 31.61 27.63 9.37
C GLY A 5 30.84 28.23 8.18
N THR A 6 31.37 28.18 6.97
CA THR A 6 30.67 28.62 5.75
C THR A 6 29.64 27.54 5.38
N ILE A 7 28.43 27.98 5.03
CA ILE A 7 27.36 27.07 4.51
C ILE A 7 27.82 26.64 3.12
N ILE A 8 28.33 25.40 3.01
CA ILE A 8 28.51 24.76 1.71
C ILE A 8 27.10 24.53 1.13
N ASP A 9 26.94 24.79 -0.16
CA ASP A 9 25.69 24.66 -0.91
C ASP A 9 25.00 23.28 -0.63
N THR A 10 24.13 23.25 0.35
CA THR A 10 23.45 22.03 0.81
C THR A 10 22.22 21.81 -0.08
N LYS A 11 22.33 20.88 -1.03
CA LYS A 11 21.19 20.47 -1.86
C LYS A 11 20.29 19.51 -1.08
N PHE A 12 19.17 20.01 -0.58
CA PHE A 12 18.11 19.19 0.00
C PHE A 12 17.23 18.62 -1.11
N GLY A 13 17.52 17.41 -1.57
CA GLY A 13 16.77 16.75 -2.62
C GLY A 13 15.86 15.66 -2.05
N ILE A 14 14.54 15.89 -2.00
CA ILE A 14 13.55 14.88 -1.58
C ILE A 14 12.98 14.07 -2.76
N GLY A 15 13.36 14.37 -4.00
CA GLY A 15 12.81 13.73 -5.20
C GLY A 15 12.94 12.21 -5.23
N ALA A 16 14.06 11.67 -4.74
CA ALA A 16 14.26 10.22 -4.64
C ALA A 16 13.29 9.58 -3.65
N MET A 17 13.05 10.25 -2.50
CA MET A 17 12.12 9.79 -1.46
C MET A 17 10.67 9.88 -1.91
N LEU A 18 10.31 10.94 -2.63
CA LEU A 18 8.98 11.11 -3.22
C LEU A 18 8.69 9.98 -4.22
N LEU A 19 9.64 9.67 -5.09
CA LEU A 19 9.49 8.57 -6.05
C LEU A 19 9.27 7.22 -5.34
N GLY A 20 10.10 6.90 -4.34
CA GLY A 20 9.96 5.64 -3.60
C GLY A 20 8.62 5.56 -2.85
N THR A 21 8.16 6.67 -2.25
CA THR A 21 6.83 6.76 -1.64
C THR A 21 5.73 6.46 -2.65
N MET A 22 5.79 7.09 -3.83
CA MET A 22 4.81 6.89 -4.90
C MET A 22 4.82 5.46 -5.43
N LEU A 23 6.00 4.88 -5.69
CA LEU A 23 6.11 3.52 -6.20
C LEU A 23 5.56 2.50 -5.19
N ALA A 24 5.92 2.60 -3.92
CA ALA A 24 5.40 1.72 -2.87
C ALA A 24 3.88 1.87 -2.70
N ALA A 25 3.36 3.09 -2.71
CA ALA A 25 1.94 3.38 -2.61
C ALA A 25 1.14 2.88 -3.83
N LEU A 26 1.67 3.02 -5.05
CA LEU A 26 1.05 2.50 -6.27
C LEU A 26 0.97 0.97 -6.24
N ILE A 27 2.02 0.28 -5.79
CA ILE A 27 2.00 -1.17 -5.62
C ILE A 27 0.97 -1.57 -4.56
N ALA A 28 0.96 -0.86 -3.42
CA ALA A 28 -0.01 -1.11 -2.35
C ALA A 28 -1.45 -1.02 -2.83
N ILE A 29 -1.80 0.02 -3.60
CA ILE A 29 -3.15 0.19 -4.14
C ILE A 29 -3.44 -0.84 -5.23
N SER A 30 -2.51 -1.07 -6.16
CA SER A 30 -2.72 -1.98 -7.29
C SER A 30 -3.01 -3.40 -6.84
N VAL A 31 -2.45 -3.83 -5.71
CA VAL A 31 -2.68 -5.15 -5.12
C VAL A 31 -3.78 -5.10 -4.05
N GLY A 32 -3.69 -4.14 -3.13
CA GLY A 32 -4.54 -4.07 -1.95
C GLY A 32 -6.00 -3.77 -2.27
N VAL A 33 -6.28 -2.79 -3.14
CA VAL A 33 -7.67 -2.41 -3.45
C VAL A 33 -8.45 -3.51 -4.15
N PRO A 34 -7.95 -4.18 -5.22
CA PRO A 34 -8.68 -5.29 -5.83
C PRO A 34 -8.96 -6.42 -4.85
N VAL A 35 -7.98 -6.83 -4.04
CA VAL A 35 -8.16 -7.87 -3.03
C VAL A 35 -9.19 -7.46 -1.98
N ALA A 36 -9.13 -6.22 -1.51
CA ALA A 36 -10.09 -5.68 -0.53
C ALA A 36 -11.52 -5.64 -1.07
N VAL A 37 -11.71 -5.18 -2.31
CA VAL A 37 -13.04 -5.13 -2.95
C VAL A 37 -13.59 -6.53 -3.17
N LEU A 38 -12.78 -7.48 -3.62
CA LEU A 38 -13.19 -8.87 -3.77
C LEU A 38 -13.55 -9.50 -2.42
N SER A 39 -12.77 -9.20 -1.37
CA SER A 39 -13.07 -9.64 0.01
C SER A 39 -14.38 -9.05 0.51
N ALA A 40 -14.63 -7.77 0.28
CA ALA A 40 -15.88 -7.11 0.64
C ALA A 40 -17.09 -7.73 -0.07
N LEU A 41 -16.99 -7.96 -1.38
CA LEU A 41 -18.04 -8.65 -2.16
C LEU A 41 -18.30 -10.06 -1.66
N TYR A 42 -17.23 -10.80 -1.34
CA TYR A 42 -17.37 -12.13 -0.77
C TYR A 42 -18.12 -12.10 0.57
N LEU A 43 -17.72 -11.21 1.47
CA LEU A 43 -18.33 -11.08 2.80
C LEU A 43 -19.78 -10.63 2.73
N THR A 44 -20.12 -9.71 1.81
CA THR A 44 -21.48 -9.19 1.67
C THR A 44 -22.42 -10.22 1.04
N PHE A 45 -21.99 -10.89 -0.03
CA PHE A 45 -22.90 -11.68 -0.85
C PHE A 45 -22.72 -13.20 -0.78
N TYR A 46 -21.56 -13.70 -0.35
CA TYR A 46 -21.25 -15.14 -0.39
C TYR A 46 -21.05 -15.76 0.99
N ALA A 47 -20.45 -15.02 1.93
CA ALA A 47 -20.21 -15.55 3.26
C ALA A 47 -21.49 -15.58 4.09
N ASN A 48 -21.74 -16.70 4.79
CA ASN A 48 -22.93 -16.91 5.60
C ASN A 48 -22.60 -17.29 7.05
N GLY A 49 -23.52 -16.99 7.96
CA GLY A 49 -23.52 -17.45 9.34
C GLY A 49 -22.22 -17.16 10.11
N ARG A 50 -21.75 -18.17 10.84
CA ARG A 50 -20.55 -18.05 11.70
C ARG A 50 -19.27 -17.68 10.94
N LEU A 51 -19.13 -18.15 9.70
CA LEU A 51 -17.97 -17.83 8.87
C LEU A 51 -17.90 -16.34 8.55
N LYS A 52 -19.03 -15.72 8.17
CA LYS A 52 -19.12 -14.28 7.92
C LYS A 52 -18.66 -13.48 9.15
N THR A 53 -19.24 -13.80 10.31
CA THR A 53 -18.91 -13.12 11.57
C THR A 53 -17.42 -13.29 11.93
N PHE A 54 -16.90 -14.50 11.81
CA PHE A 54 -15.47 -14.75 12.08
C PHE A 54 -14.54 -13.94 11.18
N LEU A 55 -14.78 -13.96 9.84
CA LEU A 55 -13.95 -13.23 8.90
C LEU A 55 -14.03 -11.71 9.11
N ILE A 56 -15.21 -11.17 9.42
CA ILE A 56 -15.36 -9.76 9.77
C ILE A 56 -14.53 -9.43 11.01
N SER A 57 -14.61 -10.24 12.07
CA SER A 57 -13.82 -10.03 13.29
C SER A 57 -12.32 -10.09 13.02
N VAL A 58 -11.85 -10.97 12.14
CA VAL A 58 -10.45 -11.02 11.74
C VAL A 58 -10.01 -9.73 11.01
N ILE A 59 -10.82 -9.25 10.07
CA ILE A 59 -10.54 -8.02 9.33
C ILE A 59 -10.52 -6.81 10.26
N ASP A 60 -11.49 -6.70 11.17
CA ASP A 60 -11.57 -5.60 12.13
C ASP A 60 -10.37 -5.64 13.10
N LEU A 61 -9.96 -6.84 13.54
CA LEU A 61 -8.76 -7.02 14.35
C LEU A 61 -7.49 -6.59 13.60
N MET A 62 -7.35 -6.99 12.33
CA MET A 62 -6.21 -6.56 11.49
C MET A 62 -6.18 -5.04 11.27
N ALA A 63 -7.35 -4.39 11.12
CA ALA A 63 -7.43 -2.93 11.01
C ALA A 63 -6.98 -2.20 12.28
N ALA A 64 -7.16 -2.83 13.44
CA ALA A 64 -6.77 -2.29 14.75
C ALA A 64 -5.29 -2.54 15.10
N PHE A 65 -4.57 -3.36 14.34
CA PHE A 65 -3.18 -3.68 14.64
C PHE A 65 -2.26 -2.45 14.46
N PRO A 66 -1.30 -2.25 15.39
CA PRO A 66 -0.25 -1.26 15.21
C PRO A 66 0.56 -1.52 13.93
N SER A 67 0.82 -0.48 13.16
CA SER A 67 1.57 -0.57 11.89
C SER A 67 2.97 -1.17 12.06
N LEU A 68 3.61 -0.94 13.21
CA LEU A 68 4.89 -1.52 13.57
C LEU A 68 4.91 -3.06 13.47
N LEU A 69 3.81 -3.73 13.83
CA LEU A 69 3.71 -5.19 13.73
C LEU A 69 3.72 -5.66 12.28
N PHE A 70 3.07 -4.93 11.37
CA PHE A 70 3.14 -5.22 9.93
C PHE A 70 4.55 -5.03 9.40
N GLY A 71 5.28 -4.00 9.87
CA GLY A 71 6.67 -3.78 9.51
C GLY A 71 7.58 -4.92 9.96
N PHE A 72 7.49 -5.33 11.22
CA PHE A 72 8.29 -6.45 11.74
C PHE A 72 7.93 -7.78 11.07
N TRP A 73 6.64 -8.06 10.89
CA TRP A 73 6.21 -9.24 10.16
C TRP A 73 6.72 -9.23 8.72
N GLY A 74 6.65 -8.07 8.06
CA GLY A 74 7.16 -7.86 6.71
C GLY A 74 8.67 -8.13 6.62
N PHE A 75 9.43 -7.63 7.57
CA PHE A 75 10.87 -7.80 7.62
C PHE A 75 11.29 -9.24 7.96
N PHE A 76 10.77 -9.81 9.06
CA PHE A 76 11.26 -11.10 9.57
C PHE A 76 10.65 -12.32 8.88
N VAL A 77 9.42 -12.21 8.38
CA VAL A 77 8.68 -13.36 7.85
C VAL A 77 8.44 -13.24 6.35
N PHE A 78 7.96 -12.08 5.90
CA PHE A 78 7.49 -11.93 4.54
C PHE A 78 8.60 -11.64 3.53
N MET A 79 9.69 -10.97 3.94
CA MET A 79 10.76 -10.50 3.05
C MET A 79 11.33 -11.62 2.18
N SER A 80 11.68 -12.77 2.77
CA SER A 80 12.25 -13.90 2.02
C SER A 80 11.30 -14.45 0.95
N SER A 81 10.00 -14.51 1.25
CA SER A 81 8.99 -14.95 0.29
C SER A 81 8.78 -13.90 -0.81
N ALA A 82 8.76 -12.63 -0.45
CA ALA A 82 8.59 -11.53 -1.40
C ALA A 82 9.81 -11.38 -2.33
N GLU A 83 11.02 -11.63 -1.82
CA GLU A 83 12.24 -11.69 -2.60
C GLU A 83 12.18 -12.79 -3.66
N TYR A 84 11.68 -13.97 -3.31
CA TYR A 84 11.46 -15.05 -4.28
C TYR A 84 10.54 -14.60 -5.44
N TRP A 85 9.42 -13.94 -5.12
CA TRP A 85 8.53 -13.40 -6.13
C TRP A 85 9.17 -12.28 -6.95
N ALA A 86 9.95 -11.39 -6.32
CA ALA A 86 10.70 -10.34 -7.03
C ALA A 86 11.69 -10.93 -8.04
N LYS A 87 12.44 -11.98 -7.66
CA LYS A 87 13.34 -12.71 -8.56
C LYS A 87 12.59 -13.36 -9.72
N LEU A 88 11.42 -13.94 -9.46
CA LEU A 88 10.57 -14.54 -10.49
C LEU A 88 10.07 -13.49 -11.48
N ILE A 89 9.59 -12.36 -10.98
CA ILE A 89 9.14 -11.24 -11.82
C ILE A 89 10.29 -10.70 -12.67
N ASN A 90 11.47 -10.48 -12.09
CA ASN A 90 12.65 -10.04 -12.84
C ASN A 90 13.02 -11.04 -13.93
N LYS A 91 12.98 -12.35 -13.64
CA LYS A 91 13.31 -13.40 -14.62
C LYS A 91 12.39 -13.39 -15.85
N TYR A 92 11.09 -13.14 -15.67
CA TYR A 92 10.10 -13.21 -16.76
C TYR A 92 9.78 -11.85 -17.37
N LEU A 93 9.88 -10.77 -16.61
CA LEU A 93 9.51 -9.41 -17.01
C LEU A 93 10.68 -8.43 -16.97
N GLY A 94 11.92 -8.90 -16.75
CA GLY A 94 13.12 -8.05 -16.69
C GLY A 94 13.46 -7.33 -18.02
N PHE A 95 12.77 -7.67 -19.13
CA PHE A 95 12.85 -6.89 -20.37
C PHE A 95 12.17 -5.52 -20.26
N ILE A 96 11.36 -5.29 -19.23
CA ILE A 96 10.74 -4.00 -18.92
C ILE A 96 11.66 -3.26 -17.97
N PRO A 97 12.11 -2.02 -18.28
CA PRO A 97 13.06 -1.27 -17.44
C PRO A 97 12.62 -1.07 -15.97
N LEU A 98 11.32 -1.13 -15.70
CA LEU A 98 10.75 -1.03 -14.36
C LEU A 98 11.04 -2.27 -13.48
N PHE A 99 11.17 -3.45 -14.10
CA PHE A 99 11.41 -4.74 -13.44
C PHE A 99 12.83 -5.25 -13.63
N ASP A 100 13.66 -4.52 -14.37
CA ASP A 100 15.07 -4.83 -14.54
C ASP A 100 15.85 -4.55 -13.24
N VAL A 101 16.79 -5.42 -12.88
CA VAL A 101 17.61 -5.28 -11.69
C VAL A 101 19.06 -5.50 -12.08
N PRO A 102 19.87 -4.42 -12.21
CA PRO A 102 21.25 -4.52 -12.69
C PRO A 102 22.17 -5.33 -11.78
N THR A 103 21.89 -5.27 -10.46
CA THR A 103 22.59 -6.07 -9.45
C THR A 103 21.57 -6.89 -8.68
N PRO A 104 21.80 -8.17 -8.38
CA PRO A 104 20.79 -9.09 -7.81
C PRO A 104 20.48 -8.79 -6.32
N ILE A 105 20.18 -7.52 -6.01
CA ILE A 105 19.77 -7.05 -4.68
C ILE A 105 18.27 -6.78 -4.72
N PHE A 106 17.47 -7.75 -4.31
CA PHE A 106 16.01 -7.67 -4.29
C PHE A 106 15.44 -7.34 -2.91
N GLU A 107 16.25 -7.51 -1.86
CA GLU A 107 15.88 -7.20 -0.49
C GLU A 107 15.60 -5.71 -0.32
N ARG A 108 14.64 -5.38 0.57
CA ARG A 108 14.30 -4.00 0.92
C ARG A 108 13.97 -3.11 -0.27
N SER A 109 13.26 -3.67 -1.24
CA SER A 109 12.81 -2.95 -2.44
C SER A 109 11.46 -2.25 -2.25
N PRO A 110 11.14 -1.23 -3.07
CA PRO A 110 9.80 -0.62 -3.10
C PRO A 110 8.67 -1.63 -3.35
N PHE A 111 8.95 -2.72 -4.06
CA PHE A 111 8.02 -3.82 -4.27
C PHE A 111 7.62 -4.50 -2.96
N ILE A 112 8.61 -4.87 -2.15
CA ILE A 112 8.36 -5.53 -0.85
C ILE A 112 7.63 -4.58 0.10
N ALA A 113 8.08 -3.33 0.19
CA ALA A 113 7.41 -2.31 0.99
C ALA A 113 5.95 -2.10 0.54
N GLY A 114 5.70 -2.02 -0.77
CA GLY A 114 4.37 -1.90 -1.35
C GLY A 114 3.47 -3.08 -1.03
N LEU A 115 3.98 -4.31 -1.03
CA LEU A 115 3.19 -5.50 -0.64
C LEU A 115 2.85 -5.51 0.85
N VAL A 116 3.78 -5.11 1.73
CA VAL A 116 3.49 -4.97 3.17
C VAL A 116 2.42 -3.91 3.40
N LEU A 117 2.52 -2.76 2.72
CA LEU A 117 1.50 -1.72 2.74
C LEU A 117 0.16 -2.22 2.18
N ALA A 118 0.16 -3.03 1.12
CA ALA A 118 -1.06 -3.63 0.57
C ALA A 118 -1.80 -4.44 1.63
N ILE A 119 -1.11 -5.31 2.36
CA ILE A 119 -1.71 -6.12 3.44
C ILE A 119 -2.29 -5.22 4.53
N MET A 120 -1.64 -4.12 4.86
CA MET A 120 -2.08 -3.17 5.88
C MET A 120 -3.34 -2.39 5.46
N ILE A 121 -3.48 -2.02 4.18
CA ILE A 121 -4.65 -1.27 3.70
C ILE A 121 -5.86 -2.15 3.38
N ILE A 122 -5.66 -3.45 3.08
CA ILE A 122 -6.75 -4.40 2.76
C ILE A 122 -7.88 -4.36 3.80
N PRO A 123 -7.65 -4.48 5.11
CA PRO A 123 -8.72 -4.50 6.09
C PRO A 123 -9.57 -3.22 6.06
N ILE A 124 -8.95 -2.06 5.94
CA ILE A 124 -9.62 -0.76 5.93
C ILE A 124 -10.49 -0.61 4.69
N VAL A 125 -9.91 -0.87 3.51
CA VAL A 125 -10.65 -0.78 2.24
C VAL A 125 -11.78 -1.81 2.17
N THR A 126 -11.55 -3.01 2.73
CA THR A 126 -12.58 -4.06 2.81
C THR A 126 -13.76 -3.62 3.68
N SER A 127 -13.51 -3.05 4.86
CA SER A 127 -14.57 -2.61 5.78
C SER A 127 -15.41 -1.49 5.15
N ILE A 128 -14.78 -0.50 4.54
CA ILE A 128 -15.48 0.60 3.86
C ILE A 128 -16.28 0.08 2.67
N SER A 129 -15.67 -0.75 1.82
CA SER A 129 -16.35 -1.29 0.62
C SER A 129 -17.53 -2.17 1.01
N ARG A 130 -17.39 -3.00 2.05
CA ARG A 130 -18.47 -3.83 2.58
C ARG A 130 -19.64 -2.99 3.05
N GLU A 131 -19.38 -1.95 3.85
CA GLU A 131 -20.41 -1.05 4.36
C GLU A 131 -21.23 -0.42 3.23
N ILE A 132 -20.57 0.03 2.18
CA ILE A 132 -21.25 0.59 1.00
C ILE A 132 -22.03 -0.47 0.22
N PHE A 133 -21.51 -1.68 0.08
CA PHE A 133 -22.22 -2.76 -0.60
C PHE A 133 -23.46 -3.21 0.18
N ASP A 134 -23.39 -3.24 1.51
CA ASP A 134 -24.55 -3.57 2.38
C ASP A 134 -25.66 -2.49 2.26
N GLN A 135 -25.33 -1.24 1.89
CA GLN A 135 -26.28 -0.16 1.64
C GLN A 135 -26.94 -0.19 0.24
N THR A 136 -26.60 -1.16 -0.61
CA THR A 136 -27.21 -1.27 -1.95
C THR A 136 -28.73 -1.44 -1.84
N PRO A 137 -29.57 -0.58 -2.49
CA PRO A 137 -31.02 -0.66 -2.40
C PRO A 137 -31.57 -2.03 -2.83
N LEU A 138 -32.34 -2.65 -1.97
CA LEU A 138 -32.91 -3.99 -2.20
C LEU A 138 -33.82 -4.07 -3.39
N ASP A 139 -34.57 -3.02 -3.69
CA ASP A 139 -35.44 -2.91 -4.86
C ASP A 139 -34.66 -3.07 -6.18
N ARG A 140 -33.48 -2.47 -6.28
CA ARG A 140 -32.59 -2.62 -7.44
C ARG A 140 -32.02 -4.03 -7.56
N VAL A 141 -31.66 -4.64 -6.45
CA VAL A 141 -31.18 -6.02 -6.39
C VAL A 141 -32.28 -6.97 -6.82
N GLN A 142 -33.53 -6.80 -6.30
CA GLN A 142 -34.69 -7.60 -6.66
C GLN A 142 -35.09 -7.42 -8.12
N ALA A 143 -35.07 -6.19 -8.65
CA ALA A 143 -35.33 -5.93 -10.05
C ALA A 143 -34.34 -6.65 -10.98
N ALA A 144 -33.07 -6.69 -10.63
CA ALA A 144 -32.07 -7.45 -11.40
C ALA A 144 -32.39 -8.96 -11.42
N TYR A 145 -32.78 -9.53 -10.29
CA TYR A 145 -33.19 -10.93 -10.23
C TYR A 145 -34.50 -11.20 -10.98
N ALA A 146 -35.45 -10.27 -10.93
CA ALA A 146 -36.72 -10.39 -11.69
C ALA A 146 -36.50 -10.41 -13.21
N LEU A 147 -35.42 -9.76 -13.68
CA LEU A 147 -34.96 -9.79 -15.07
C LEU A 147 -34.11 -11.03 -15.41
N GLY A 148 -34.01 -12.01 -14.48
CA GLY A 148 -33.27 -13.26 -14.69
C GLY A 148 -31.74 -13.13 -14.51
N ALA A 149 -31.23 -12.05 -13.87
CA ALA A 149 -29.81 -11.93 -13.63
C ALA A 149 -29.28 -12.99 -12.68
N THR A 150 -28.11 -13.56 -13.00
CA THR A 150 -27.37 -14.36 -12.04
C THR A 150 -26.80 -13.48 -10.94
N LYS A 151 -26.39 -14.05 -9.80
CA LYS A 151 -25.78 -13.32 -8.69
C LYS A 151 -24.59 -12.49 -9.14
N LEU A 152 -23.71 -13.04 -9.97
CA LEU A 152 -22.55 -12.32 -10.51
C LEU A 152 -22.96 -11.18 -11.45
N ALA A 153 -23.98 -11.39 -12.29
CA ALA A 153 -24.50 -10.36 -13.17
C ALA A 153 -25.13 -9.21 -12.36
N MET A 154 -25.90 -9.50 -11.32
CA MET A 154 -26.44 -8.52 -10.39
C MET A 154 -25.34 -7.71 -9.70
N ILE A 155 -24.28 -8.37 -9.17
CA ILE A 155 -23.15 -7.68 -8.55
C ILE A 155 -22.49 -6.72 -9.52
N LYS A 156 -22.24 -7.15 -10.76
CA LYS A 156 -21.58 -6.31 -11.78
C LYS A 156 -22.48 -5.17 -12.27
N ALA A 157 -23.77 -5.41 -12.42
CA ALA A 157 -24.71 -4.43 -13.00
C ALA A 157 -25.29 -3.46 -11.97
N VAL A 158 -25.40 -3.85 -10.71
CA VAL A 158 -26.07 -3.05 -9.66
C VAL A 158 -25.12 -2.66 -8.55
N VAL A 159 -24.47 -3.63 -7.90
CA VAL A 159 -23.70 -3.40 -6.67
C VAL A 159 -22.42 -2.59 -6.94
N ILE A 160 -21.61 -3.01 -7.90
CA ILE A 160 -20.35 -2.33 -8.21
C ILE A 160 -20.60 -0.90 -8.73
N PRO A 161 -21.51 -0.63 -9.67
CA PRO A 161 -21.81 0.73 -10.08
C PRO A 161 -22.37 1.61 -8.96
N TYR A 162 -23.20 1.06 -8.08
CA TYR A 162 -23.70 1.77 -6.91
C TYR A 162 -22.56 2.10 -5.94
N GLY A 163 -21.71 1.11 -5.63
CA GLY A 163 -20.63 1.18 -4.65
C GLY A 163 -19.36 1.89 -5.14
N ARG A 164 -19.24 2.25 -6.42
CA ARG A 164 -17.99 2.80 -6.99
C ARG A 164 -17.45 4.01 -6.24
N GLY A 165 -18.32 4.92 -5.79
CA GLY A 165 -17.92 6.08 -4.99
C GLY A 165 -17.28 5.69 -3.67
N GLY A 166 -17.84 4.69 -2.98
CA GLY A 166 -17.28 4.14 -1.75
C GLY A 166 -15.99 3.36 -1.94
N ILE A 167 -15.88 2.62 -3.06
CA ILE A 167 -14.62 1.93 -3.42
C ILE A 167 -13.51 2.95 -3.63
N VAL A 168 -13.77 4.02 -4.39
CA VAL A 168 -12.79 5.10 -4.61
C VAL A 168 -12.45 5.80 -3.30
N GLY A 169 -13.44 6.14 -2.48
CA GLY A 169 -13.22 6.74 -1.16
C GLY A 169 -12.38 5.87 -0.24
N GLY A 170 -12.67 4.56 -0.19
CA GLY A 170 -11.89 3.57 0.55
C GLY A 170 -10.45 3.46 0.02
N ALA A 171 -10.28 3.45 -1.31
CA ALA A 171 -8.97 3.42 -1.95
C ALA A 171 -8.15 4.68 -1.64
N MET A 172 -8.79 5.87 -1.66
CA MET A 172 -8.12 7.14 -1.29
C MET A 172 -7.71 7.17 0.17
N LEU A 173 -8.54 6.65 1.07
CA LEU A 173 -8.16 6.51 2.48
C LEU A 173 -6.99 5.53 2.66
N GLY A 174 -7.02 4.41 1.95
CA GLY A 174 -5.91 3.45 1.89
C GLY A 174 -4.63 4.07 1.34
N LEU A 175 -4.74 4.90 0.28
CA LEU A 175 -3.61 5.64 -0.30
C LEU A 175 -3.00 6.59 0.72
N GLY A 176 -3.81 7.43 1.37
CA GLY A 176 -3.33 8.37 2.38
C GLY A 176 -2.58 7.67 3.51
N ARG A 177 -3.11 6.52 3.97
CA ARG A 177 -2.43 5.68 4.96
C ARG A 177 -1.10 5.11 4.44
N ALA A 178 -1.08 4.57 3.22
CA ALA A 178 0.12 3.98 2.63
C ALA A 178 1.24 5.02 2.41
N MET A 179 0.89 6.23 1.98
CA MET A 179 1.86 7.31 1.76
C MET A 179 2.39 7.88 3.09
N GLY A 180 1.55 7.96 4.13
CA GLY A 180 1.93 8.45 5.44
C GLY A 180 2.60 7.42 6.35
N GLU A 181 2.72 6.16 5.90
CA GLU A 181 3.30 5.11 6.74
C GLU A 181 4.80 5.29 6.91
N THR A 182 5.22 5.41 8.15
CA THR A 182 6.59 5.73 8.54
C THR A 182 7.35 4.51 9.00
N VAL A 183 6.86 3.87 10.06
CA VAL A 183 7.61 2.86 10.81
C VAL A 183 7.68 1.54 10.06
N ALA A 184 6.55 1.07 9.49
CA ALA A 184 6.54 -0.18 8.75
C ALA A 184 7.42 -0.07 7.49
N VAL A 185 7.40 1.07 6.80
CA VAL A 185 8.24 1.28 5.62
C VAL A 185 9.71 1.40 6.00
N TYR A 186 10.04 2.12 7.09
CA TYR A 186 11.41 2.23 7.58
C TYR A 186 12.05 0.87 7.87
N THR A 187 11.30 -0.09 8.42
CA THR A 187 11.83 -1.43 8.72
C THR A 187 12.10 -2.26 7.46
N VAL A 188 11.33 -2.04 6.39
CA VAL A 188 11.31 -2.89 5.19
C VAL A 188 12.04 -2.27 4.01
N LEU A 189 12.23 -0.94 3.96
CA LEU A 189 12.83 -0.22 2.83
C LEU A 189 14.16 0.42 3.22
N ASN A 190 15.17 0.29 2.38
CA ASN A 190 16.42 1.06 2.53
C ASN A 190 16.23 2.50 2.12
N ILE A 191 16.82 3.45 2.88
CA ILE A 191 16.86 4.85 2.52
C ILE A 191 18.10 5.10 1.67
N VAL A 192 17.87 5.35 0.37
CA VAL A 192 18.92 5.68 -0.61
C VAL A 192 18.54 6.98 -1.32
N TYR A 193 19.45 7.94 -1.33
CA TYR A 193 19.22 9.28 -1.90
C TYR A 193 19.32 9.34 -3.44
N GLN A 194 19.42 8.19 -4.10
CA GLN A 194 19.46 8.11 -5.55
C GLN A 194 18.07 7.87 -6.12
N VAL A 195 17.75 8.57 -7.20
CA VAL A 195 16.50 8.36 -7.94
C VAL A 195 16.58 7.00 -8.64
N ASN A 196 15.70 6.07 -8.25
CA ASN A 196 15.62 4.74 -8.81
C ASN A 196 14.18 4.43 -9.26
N TRP A 197 14.03 4.09 -10.54
CA TRP A 197 12.74 3.71 -11.14
C TRP A 197 12.47 2.20 -11.06
N GLN A 198 13.47 1.42 -10.66
CA GLN A 198 13.40 -0.03 -10.62
C GLN A 198 12.70 -0.48 -9.32
N ILE A 199 11.47 -0.94 -9.44
CA ILE A 199 10.64 -1.29 -8.28
C ILE A 199 11.11 -2.54 -7.52
N LEU A 200 11.86 -3.42 -8.20
CA LEU A 200 12.38 -4.67 -7.61
C LEU A 200 13.77 -4.51 -7.01
N PHE A 201 14.45 -3.41 -7.29
CA PHE A 201 15.80 -3.16 -6.79
C PHE A 201 15.78 -2.70 -5.34
N GLY A 202 16.70 -3.21 -4.52
CA GLY A 202 16.84 -2.94 -3.10
C GLY A 202 17.34 -1.53 -2.76
N ALA A 203 16.90 -0.53 -3.51
CA ALA A 203 17.21 0.87 -3.27
C ALA A 203 15.94 1.71 -3.45
N GLY A 204 15.62 2.49 -2.44
CA GLY A 204 14.46 3.37 -2.46
C GLY A 204 14.45 4.25 -1.22
N GLY A 205 13.39 5.02 -1.05
CA GLY A 205 13.23 5.86 0.12
C GLY A 205 11.75 6.22 0.31
N ASN A 206 11.42 6.65 1.50
CA ASN A 206 10.10 7.16 1.84
C ASN A 206 10.28 8.48 2.60
N ILE A 207 9.48 9.49 2.25
CA ILE A 207 9.55 10.81 2.87
C ILE A 207 9.31 10.72 4.37
N ALA A 208 8.25 10.02 4.79
CA ALA A 208 7.90 9.87 6.19
C ALA A 208 9.02 9.18 6.99
N SER A 209 9.66 8.15 6.41
CA SER A 209 10.81 7.46 7.02
C SER A 209 12.05 8.34 7.09
N LEU A 210 12.28 9.20 6.09
CA LEU A 210 13.37 10.18 6.10
C LEU A 210 13.20 11.19 7.23
N ILE A 211 11.98 11.72 7.39
CA ILE A 211 11.67 12.66 8.47
C ILE A 211 11.92 12.00 9.83
N LEU A 212 11.43 10.77 10.03
CA LEU A 212 11.64 10.02 11.27
C LEU A 212 13.12 9.88 11.61
N LEU A 213 13.95 9.52 10.61
CA LEU A 213 15.38 9.25 10.82
C LEU A 213 16.17 10.53 11.11
N LYS A 214 15.87 11.59 10.38
CA LYS A 214 16.70 12.81 10.40
C LYS A 214 16.25 13.88 11.39
N PHE A 215 14.98 13.90 11.77
CA PHE A 215 14.40 14.99 12.56
C PHE A 215 15.12 15.21 13.90
N GLY A 216 15.55 14.13 14.58
CA GLY A 216 16.22 14.21 15.87
C GLY A 216 17.68 14.71 15.83
N GLU A 217 18.32 14.64 14.65
CA GLU A 217 19.72 14.99 14.44
C GLU A 217 19.88 16.27 13.59
N ALA A 218 18.78 16.75 13.02
CA ALA A 218 18.76 17.86 12.07
C ALA A 218 19.07 19.21 12.73
N GLY A 219 19.93 20.00 12.08
CA GLY A 219 20.12 21.40 12.42
C GLY A 219 18.90 22.26 12.00
N PRO A 220 18.82 23.54 12.45
CA PRO A 220 17.64 24.38 12.19
C PRO A 220 17.24 24.45 10.71
N TYR A 221 18.18 24.64 9.79
CA TYR A 221 17.91 24.69 8.34
C TYR A 221 17.43 23.35 7.77
N GLU A 222 17.93 22.24 8.31
CA GLU A 222 17.54 20.91 7.89
C GLU A 222 16.13 20.56 8.41
N VAL A 223 15.79 21.01 9.62
CA VAL A 223 14.42 20.89 10.17
C VAL A 223 13.43 21.63 9.29
N ASP A 224 13.74 22.88 8.89
CA ASP A 224 12.86 23.65 8.01
C ASP A 224 12.67 22.94 6.66
N ALA A 225 13.72 22.35 6.10
CA ALA A 225 13.65 21.58 4.87
C ALA A 225 12.81 20.30 5.03
N LEU A 226 12.95 19.57 6.15
CA LEU A 226 12.15 18.38 6.46
C LEU A 226 10.68 18.71 6.70
N MET A 227 10.38 19.88 7.28
CA MET A 227 8.99 20.33 7.49
C MET A 227 8.33 20.81 6.19
N ALA A 228 9.12 21.17 5.18
CA ALA A 228 8.63 21.55 3.85
C ALA A 228 8.42 20.35 2.90
N ALA A 229 8.89 19.16 3.30
CA ALA A 229 8.80 17.92 2.51
C ALA A 229 7.44 17.25 2.60
#